data_8c8b39e89fe1dca1925b0988f1d37592
#
_entry.id   8c8b39e89fe1dca1925b0988f1d37592
#
_cell.length_a   1.000
_cell.length_b   1.000
_cell.length_c   1.000
_cell.angle_alpha   90.00
_cell.angle_beta   90.00
_cell.angle_gamma   90.00
#
_symmetry.space_group_name_H-M   'P 1'
#
loop_
_entity.id
_entity.type
_entity.pdbx_description
1 polymer ?
#
loop_
_entity_poly.entity_id
_entity_poly.type
_entity_poly.pdbx_seq_one_letter_code
_entity_poly.pdbx_strand_id
1 'polypeptide(L)'
;MSNGIVTQIIGAVIDVEFDKENIPKVYEALMIEESGTTLEVQQQLGDGVVRTIAMGATEGLKRGLFASRTNAPISVPVGPETLGRIVDVLGNPIDEKGPIGEKEKMPIHRKPPTYTDQSASNEVLETGIKVIDLMCPFAKGGKIGLFGGAGVGKTVNMMLSLIHISEPTRQEAI
;
A
#
# COMPACT_ATOMS: atom_id res chain seq x y z
N MET A 1 9.46 26.96 3.72
CA MET A 1 9.43 25.48 3.63
C MET A 1 10.84 25.01 3.88
N SER A 2 11.06 24.06 4.75
CA SER A 2 12.41 23.54 5.01
C SER A 2 12.75 22.54 3.91
N ASN A 3 13.65 22.91 3.03
CA ASN A 3 14.10 22.07 1.93
C ASN A 3 15.34 21.29 2.39
N GLY A 4 15.35 19.99 2.16
CA GLY A 4 16.53 19.15 2.29
C GLY A 4 17.29 19.07 0.97
N ILE A 5 18.52 18.62 1.03
CA ILE A 5 19.40 18.46 -0.14
C ILE A 5 19.71 16.98 -0.31
N VAL A 6 19.54 16.45 -1.51
CA VAL A 6 19.90 15.06 -1.86
C VAL A 6 21.41 14.92 -1.81
N THR A 7 21.92 14.07 -0.91
CA THR A 7 23.35 13.82 -0.72
C THR A 7 23.83 12.56 -1.40
N GLN A 8 22.99 11.51 -1.42
CA GLN A 8 23.35 10.22 -2.00
C GLN A 8 22.15 9.54 -2.68
N ILE A 9 22.40 8.84 -3.78
CA ILE A 9 21.41 8.05 -4.51
C ILE A 9 22.00 6.66 -4.77
N ILE A 10 21.31 5.62 -4.31
CA ILE A 10 21.69 4.21 -4.51
C ILE A 10 20.44 3.45 -4.98
N GLY A 11 20.23 3.40 -6.29
CA GLY A 11 19.00 2.83 -6.84
C GLY A 11 17.75 3.58 -6.33
N ALA A 12 16.84 2.89 -5.65
CA ALA A 12 15.64 3.48 -5.07
C ALA A 12 15.88 4.13 -3.69
N VAL A 13 17.06 3.96 -3.09
CA VAL A 13 17.41 4.54 -1.80
C VAL A 13 18.07 5.90 -2.01
N ILE A 14 17.53 6.92 -1.37
CA ILE A 14 18.00 8.30 -1.48
C ILE A 14 18.22 8.86 -0.08
N ASP A 15 19.43 9.35 0.18
CA ASP A 15 19.75 10.04 1.42
C ASP A 15 19.62 11.54 1.21
N VAL A 16 18.90 12.19 2.12
CA VAL A 16 18.59 13.62 2.07
C VAL A 16 19.04 14.25 3.39
N GLU A 17 19.75 15.34 3.29
CA GLU A 17 20.24 16.14 4.43
C GLU A 17 19.32 17.33 4.69
N PHE A 18 18.92 17.49 5.94
CA PHE A 18 18.12 18.61 6.45
C PHE A 18 18.83 19.34 7.56
N ASP A 19 18.43 20.56 7.80
CA ASP A 19 18.84 21.30 9.01
C ASP A 19 18.39 20.54 10.26
N LYS A 20 19.24 20.52 11.31
CA LYS A 20 18.99 19.76 12.54
C LYS A 20 17.69 20.10 13.26
N GLU A 21 17.17 21.31 13.05
CA GLU A 21 15.90 21.76 13.62
C GLU A 21 14.67 21.29 12.82
N ASN A 22 14.87 20.84 11.58
CA ASN A 22 13.82 20.54 10.61
C ASN A 22 13.86 19.11 10.05
N ILE A 23 14.34 18.16 10.84
CA ILE A 23 14.45 16.76 10.41
C ILE A 23 13.05 16.15 10.23
N PRO A 24 12.72 15.57 9.05
CA PRO A 24 11.44 14.91 8.82
C PRO A 24 11.28 13.65 9.69
N LYS A 25 10.03 13.35 10.03
CA LYS A 25 9.69 12.14 10.79
C LYS A 25 9.76 10.91 9.91
N VAL A 26 9.93 9.74 10.55
CA VAL A 26 9.80 8.45 9.85
C VAL A 26 8.40 8.33 9.25
N TYR A 27 8.31 7.81 8.03
CA TYR A 27 7.11 7.72 7.18
C TYR A 27 6.57 9.06 6.65
N GLU A 28 7.26 10.17 6.86
CA GLU A 28 6.91 11.43 6.22
C GLU A 28 7.24 11.37 4.72
N ALA A 29 6.34 11.89 3.90
CA ALA A 29 6.56 12.04 2.48
C ALA A 29 7.36 13.30 2.18
N LEU A 30 8.34 13.18 1.30
CA LEU A 30 9.12 14.29 0.74
C LEU A 30 8.87 14.33 -0.76
N MET A 31 9.01 15.50 -1.35
CA MET A 31 8.88 15.69 -2.80
C MET A 31 10.14 16.32 -3.38
N ILE A 32 10.72 15.70 -4.39
CA ILE A 32 11.83 16.32 -5.16
C ILE A 32 11.22 17.32 -6.11
N GLU A 33 11.58 18.60 -5.96
CA GLU A 33 10.93 19.73 -6.66
C GLU A 33 11.09 19.65 -8.19
N GLU A 34 12.25 19.23 -8.69
CA GLU A 34 12.51 19.20 -10.14
C GLU A 34 11.83 18.04 -10.87
N SER A 35 11.75 16.87 -10.26
CA SER A 35 11.22 15.66 -10.90
C SER A 35 9.79 15.31 -10.48
N GLY A 36 9.28 15.91 -9.40
CA GLY A 36 8.01 15.52 -8.80
C GLY A 36 8.03 14.13 -8.14
N THR A 37 9.21 13.51 -8.00
CA THR A 37 9.33 12.18 -7.39
C THR A 37 9.06 12.26 -5.89
N THR A 38 8.13 11.45 -5.42
CA THR A 38 7.82 11.33 -3.99
C THR A 38 8.77 10.33 -3.34
N LEU A 39 9.33 10.73 -2.20
CA LEU A 39 10.18 9.90 -1.35
C LEU A 39 9.47 9.65 -0.03
N GLU A 40 9.68 8.48 0.57
CA GLU A 40 9.23 8.18 1.92
C GLU A 40 10.41 8.01 2.86
N VAL A 41 10.39 8.73 3.98
CA VAL A 41 11.43 8.62 5.02
C VAL A 41 11.31 7.29 5.74
N GLN A 42 12.37 6.47 5.66
CA GLN A 42 12.41 5.16 6.33
C GLN A 42 13.20 5.20 7.63
N GLN A 43 14.27 5.99 7.67
CA GLN A 43 15.17 6.02 8.80
C GLN A 43 15.87 7.38 8.92
N GLN A 44 16.11 7.80 10.14
CA GLN A 44 17.01 8.91 10.45
C GLN A 44 18.41 8.35 10.75
N LEU A 45 19.42 8.81 10.01
CA LEU A 45 20.80 8.31 10.14
C LEU A 45 21.64 9.08 11.18
N GLY A 46 21.15 10.23 11.61
CA GLY A 46 21.87 11.18 12.45
C GLY A 46 22.39 12.38 11.65
N ASP A 47 22.88 13.40 12.35
CA ASP A 47 23.44 14.64 11.78
C ASP A 47 22.57 15.36 10.71
N GLY A 48 21.24 15.21 10.82
CA GLY A 48 20.30 15.82 9.87
C GLY A 48 20.03 14.97 8.63
N VAL A 49 20.71 13.83 8.45
CA VAL A 49 20.54 12.96 7.29
C VAL A 49 19.41 11.96 7.52
N VAL A 50 18.52 11.86 6.56
CA VAL A 50 17.44 10.87 6.53
C VAL A 50 17.59 9.96 5.32
N ARG A 51 17.33 8.68 5.51
CA ARG A 51 17.28 7.68 4.46
C ARG A 51 15.85 7.51 3.98
N THR A 52 15.66 7.64 2.68
CA THR A 52 14.35 7.58 2.05
C THR A 52 14.31 6.52 0.95
N ILE A 53 13.10 6.10 0.60
CA ILE A 53 12.83 5.25 -0.57
C ILE A 53 12.00 6.04 -1.57
N ALA A 54 12.42 6.02 -2.83
CA ALA A 54 11.67 6.64 -3.91
C ALA A 54 10.44 5.79 -4.29
N MET A 55 9.29 6.44 -4.42
CA MET A 55 8.03 5.82 -4.84
C MET A 55 7.82 5.85 -6.37
N GLY A 56 8.83 6.22 -7.11
CA GLY A 56 8.82 6.29 -8.57
C GLY A 56 10.21 6.08 -9.16
N ALA A 57 10.31 6.35 -10.44
CA ALA A 57 11.57 6.25 -11.18
C ALA A 57 12.63 7.21 -10.60
N THR A 58 13.85 6.71 -10.49
CA THR A 58 15.01 7.47 -9.97
C THR A 58 15.99 7.86 -11.08
N GLU A 59 15.71 7.45 -12.31
CA GLU A 59 16.53 7.77 -13.47
C GLU A 59 16.56 9.30 -13.69
N GLY A 60 17.76 9.84 -13.83
CA GLY A 60 17.97 11.28 -14.02
C GLY A 60 18.06 12.11 -12.75
N LEU A 61 17.81 11.54 -11.57
CA LEU A 61 18.03 12.21 -10.30
C LEU A 61 19.52 12.45 -10.05
N LYS A 62 19.85 13.61 -9.48
CA LYS A 62 21.23 14.04 -9.21
C LYS A 62 21.39 14.42 -7.74
N ARG A 63 22.61 14.39 -7.25
CA ARG A 63 22.95 15.00 -5.96
C ARG A 63 22.75 16.51 -6.03
N GLY A 64 22.38 17.12 -4.92
CA GLY A 64 22.15 18.56 -4.82
C GLY A 64 20.74 19.01 -5.19
N LEU A 65 19.84 18.09 -5.58
CA LEU A 65 18.43 18.41 -5.78
C LEU A 65 17.76 18.76 -4.44
N PHE A 66 16.78 19.64 -4.49
CA PHE A 66 16.00 20.01 -3.32
C PHE A 66 14.82 19.05 -3.11
N ALA A 67 14.67 18.61 -1.88
CA ALA A 67 13.53 17.81 -1.43
C ALA A 67 12.74 18.59 -0.40
N SER A 68 11.49 18.93 -0.72
CA SER A 68 10.58 19.64 0.18
C SER A 68 9.80 18.68 1.06
N ARG A 69 9.52 19.10 2.31
CA ARG A 69 8.71 18.34 3.26
C ARG A 69 7.23 18.54 2.98
N THR A 70 6.46 17.45 3.03
CA THR A 70 4.99 17.53 2.98
C THR A 70 4.36 17.64 4.38
N ASN A 71 5.15 17.37 5.44
CA ASN A 71 4.72 17.29 6.84
C ASN A 71 3.61 16.26 7.09
N ALA A 72 3.40 15.35 6.17
CA ALA A 72 2.38 14.30 6.24
C ALA A 72 2.93 12.99 5.65
N PRO A 73 2.43 11.83 6.08
CA PRO A 73 2.74 10.56 5.43
C PRO A 73 2.04 10.48 4.07
N ILE A 74 2.48 9.53 3.22
CA ILE A 74 1.79 9.21 1.99
C ILE A 74 0.35 8.84 2.31
N SER A 75 -0.60 9.49 1.64
CA SER A 75 -2.02 9.28 1.84
C SER A 75 -2.71 8.98 0.52
N VAL A 76 -3.62 8.00 0.54
CA VAL A 76 -4.34 7.52 -0.64
C VAL A 76 -5.84 7.79 -0.49
N PRO A 77 -6.57 8.00 -1.60
CA PRO A 77 -8.01 8.15 -1.55
C PRO A 77 -8.67 6.87 -1.04
N VAL A 78 -9.72 7.03 -0.24
CA VAL A 78 -10.52 5.94 0.33
C VAL A 78 -12.00 6.21 0.11
N GLY A 79 -12.80 5.14 0.18
CA GLY A 79 -14.26 5.24 0.06
C GLY A 79 -14.83 4.46 -1.12
N PRO A 80 -16.17 4.50 -1.29
CA PRO A 80 -16.86 3.74 -2.34
C PRO A 80 -16.39 4.07 -3.76
N GLU A 81 -15.92 5.28 -4.00
CA GLU A 81 -15.44 5.76 -5.31
C GLU A 81 -14.15 5.08 -5.76
N THR A 82 -13.45 4.42 -4.84
CA THR A 82 -12.23 3.66 -5.15
C THR A 82 -12.52 2.22 -5.60
N LEU A 83 -13.75 1.75 -5.43
CA LEU A 83 -14.13 0.39 -5.80
C LEU A 83 -14.07 0.20 -7.33
N GLY A 84 -13.42 -0.87 -7.76
CA GLY A 84 -13.22 -1.17 -9.19
C GLY A 84 -12.25 -0.23 -9.90
N ARG A 85 -11.45 0.54 -9.15
CA ARG A 85 -10.40 1.42 -9.66
C ARG A 85 -9.02 0.82 -9.41
N ILE A 86 -8.07 1.14 -10.28
CA ILE A 86 -6.66 0.76 -10.11
C ILE A 86 -5.87 2.04 -9.91
N VAL A 87 -5.10 2.09 -8.83
CA VAL A 87 -4.28 3.23 -8.44
C VAL A 87 -2.83 2.83 -8.22
N ASP A 88 -1.93 3.80 -8.37
CA ASP A 88 -0.52 3.64 -7.98
C ASP A 88 -0.36 3.74 -6.45
N VAL A 89 0.89 3.64 -5.98
CA VAL A 89 1.23 3.72 -4.53
C VAL A 89 0.94 5.09 -3.92
N LEU A 90 0.77 6.13 -4.74
CA LEU A 90 0.45 7.49 -4.32
C LEU A 90 -1.07 7.79 -4.38
N GLY A 91 -1.86 6.81 -4.84
CA GLY A 91 -3.30 6.95 -4.99
C GLY A 91 -3.74 7.60 -6.29
N ASN A 92 -2.85 7.77 -7.28
CA ASN A 92 -3.22 8.28 -8.59
C ASN A 92 -3.84 7.17 -9.45
N PRO A 93 -4.94 7.41 -10.16
CA PRO A 93 -5.56 6.41 -11.01
C PRO A 93 -4.66 6.08 -12.23
N ILE A 94 -4.50 4.78 -12.50
CA ILE A 94 -3.76 4.26 -13.66
C ILE A 94 -4.63 3.43 -14.60
N ASP A 95 -5.95 3.43 -14.37
CA ASP A 95 -6.95 2.64 -15.09
C ASP A 95 -7.62 3.39 -16.26
N GLU A 96 -7.11 4.57 -16.62
CA GLU A 96 -7.63 5.44 -17.69
C GLU A 96 -9.12 5.87 -17.53
N LYS A 97 -9.71 5.65 -16.35
CA LYS A 97 -11.12 5.98 -16.07
C LYS A 97 -11.31 7.40 -15.50
N GLY A 98 -10.28 8.25 -15.59
CA GLY A 98 -10.33 9.61 -15.06
C GLY A 98 -10.04 9.71 -13.55
N PRO A 99 -10.06 10.92 -12.98
CA PRO A 99 -9.71 11.16 -11.59
C PRO A 99 -10.68 10.48 -10.63
N ILE A 100 -10.18 10.02 -9.50
CA ILE A 100 -11.00 9.57 -8.37
C ILE A 100 -11.41 10.80 -7.58
N GLY A 101 -12.67 10.87 -7.15
CA GLY A 101 -13.18 12.00 -6.37
C GLY A 101 -12.33 12.26 -5.12
N GLU A 102 -12.03 13.53 -4.84
CA GLU A 102 -11.15 13.97 -3.74
C GLU A 102 -11.87 14.10 -2.40
N LYS A 103 -12.60 13.09 -1.93
CA LYS A 103 -13.38 13.28 -0.70
C LYS A 103 -12.60 12.98 0.57
N GLU A 104 -11.97 11.85 0.68
CA GLU A 104 -11.26 11.45 1.88
C GLU A 104 -9.94 10.76 1.51
N LYS A 105 -8.86 11.17 2.17
CA LYS A 105 -7.55 10.51 2.04
C LYS A 105 -7.13 9.96 3.39
N MET A 106 -6.62 8.76 3.40
CA MET A 106 -6.07 8.14 4.61
C MET A 106 -4.60 7.80 4.42
N PRO A 107 -3.78 7.96 5.48
CA PRO A 107 -2.37 7.57 5.43
C PRO A 107 -2.24 6.06 5.24
N ILE A 108 -1.25 5.64 4.45
CA ILE A 108 -0.97 4.22 4.21
C ILE A 108 -0.46 3.51 5.48
N HIS A 109 0.23 4.24 6.37
CA HIS A 109 0.68 3.75 7.66
C HIS A 109 -0.37 4.05 8.74
N ARG A 110 -1.17 3.02 9.06
CA ARG A 110 -2.22 3.11 10.09
C ARG A 110 -1.94 2.15 11.23
N LYS A 111 -2.37 2.54 12.42
CA LYS A 111 -2.43 1.60 13.55
C LYS A 111 -3.47 0.52 13.25
N PRO A 112 -3.22 -0.74 13.64
CA PRO A 112 -4.24 -1.78 13.52
C PRO A 112 -5.47 -1.41 14.36
N PRO A 113 -6.67 -1.92 13.98
CA PRO A 113 -7.88 -1.71 14.77
C PRO A 113 -7.70 -2.27 16.18
N THR A 114 -8.29 -1.61 17.17
CA THR A 114 -8.27 -2.09 18.55
C THR A 114 -9.14 -3.33 18.70
N TYR A 115 -8.96 -4.09 19.77
CA TYR A 115 -9.77 -5.28 20.01
C TYR A 115 -11.29 -4.95 20.07
N THR A 116 -11.63 -3.79 20.56
CA THR A 116 -13.01 -3.30 20.65
C THR A 116 -13.64 -2.97 19.30
N ASP A 117 -12.80 -2.65 18.31
CA ASP A 117 -13.25 -2.31 16.94
C ASP A 117 -13.41 -3.55 16.06
N GLN A 118 -12.97 -4.71 16.56
CA GLN A 118 -13.08 -5.96 15.83
C GLN A 118 -14.48 -6.56 16.01
N SER A 119 -15.12 -6.87 14.88
CA SER A 119 -16.38 -7.61 14.89
C SER A 119 -16.15 -9.05 15.39
N ALA A 120 -16.88 -9.46 16.42
CA ALA A 120 -16.90 -10.84 16.90
C ALA A 120 -17.83 -11.74 16.06
N SER A 121 -18.20 -11.36 14.85
CA SER A 121 -19.12 -12.13 14.03
C SER A 121 -18.45 -13.40 13.50
N ASN A 122 -19.06 -14.56 13.78
CA ASN A 122 -18.64 -15.86 13.25
C ASN A 122 -19.35 -16.12 11.91
N GLU A 123 -19.30 -15.17 10.98
CA GLU A 123 -19.79 -15.40 9.62
C GLU A 123 -18.91 -16.42 8.89
N VAL A 124 -19.52 -17.39 8.25
CA VAL A 124 -18.84 -18.34 7.41
C VAL A 124 -18.57 -17.73 6.04
N LEU A 125 -17.34 -17.88 5.55
CA LEU A 125 -16.98 -17.53 4.19
C LEU A 125 -17.32 -18.69 3.28
N GLU A 126 -18.34 -18.54 2.46
CA GLU A 126 -18.73 -19.57 1.49
C GLU A 126 -17.70 -19.61 0.35
N THR A 127 -16.98 -20.74 0.27
CA THR A 127 -15.94 -20.95 -0.75
C THR A 127 -16.48 -21.58 -2.03
N GLY A 128 -17.69 -22.14 -2.00
CA GLY A 128 -18.28 -22.94 -3.07
C GLY A 128 -17.71 -24.37 -3.17
N ILE A 129 -16.76 -24.72 -2.32
CA ILE A 129 -16.18 -26.07 -2.26
C ILE A 129 -16.85 -26.83 -1.12
N LYS A 130 -17.73 -27.76 -1.46
CA LYS A 130 -18.59 -28.47 -0.50
C LYS A 130 -17.85 -29.10 0.68
N VAL A 131 -16.67 -29.67 0.44
CA VAL A 131 -15.87 -30.28 1.49
C VAL A 131 -15.38 -29.27 2.51
N ILE A 132 -14.95 -28.09 2.04
CA ILE A 132 -14.50 -27.02 2.91
C ILE A 132 -15.67 -26.45 3.69
N ASP A 133 -16.74 -26.07 2.99
CA ASP A 133 -17.88 -25.39 3.60
C ASP A 133 -18.62 -26.25 4.63
N LEU A 134 -18.64 -27.59 4.44
CA LEU A 134 -19.31 -28.52 5.35
C LEU A 134 -18.40 -29.08 6.47
N MET A 135 -17.14 -29.38 6.14
CA MET A 135 -16.28 -30.14 7.07
C MET A 135 -15.32 -29.23 7.85
N CYS A 136 -14.90 -28.13 7.26
CA CYS A 136 -13.96 -27.17 7.86
C CYS A 136 -14.23 -25.73 7.38
N PRO A 137 -15.40 -25.18 7.72
CA PRO A 137 -15.82 -23.87 7.23
C PRO A 137 -14.82 -22.78 7.62
N PHE A 138 -14.59 -21.85 6.69
CA PHE A 138 -13.70 -20.73 6.91
C PHE A 138 -14.46 -19.57 7.53
N ALA A 139 -13.88 -18.95 8.56
CA ALA A 139 -14.45 -17.76 9.14
C ALA A 139 -14.10 -16.54 8.24
N LYS A 140 -15.08 -15.68 7.96
CA LYS A 140 -14.90 -14.42 7.23
C LYS A 140 -13.94 -13.52 8.01
N GLY A 141 -12.89 -13.01 7.34
CA GLY A 141 -11.83 -12.25 7.99
C GLY A 141 -10.79 -13.09 8.75
N GLY A 142 -10.92 -14.42 8.75
CA GLY A 142 -9.97 -15.36 9.37
C GLY A 142 -8.66 -15.49 8.57
N LYS A 143 -7.64 -16.06 9.22
CA LYS A 143 -6.37 -16.45 8.59
C LYS A 143 -6.36 -17.96 8.41
N ILE A 144 -6.29 -18.42 7.17
CA ILE A 144 -6.40 -19.82 6.81
C ILE A 144 -5.12 -20.28 6.11
N GLY A 145 -4.54 -21.39 6.56
CA GLY A 145 -3.36 -21.99 5.96
C GLY A 145 -3.70 -23.31 5.27
N LEU A 146 -3.33 -23.43 3.99
CA LEU A 146 -3.42 -24.67 3.23
C LEU A 146 -2.06 -25.35 3.21
N PHE A 147 -1.91 -26.47 3.90
CA PHE A 147 -0.66 -27.23 4.01
C PHE A 147 -0.76 -28.54 3.23
N GLY A 148 0.35 -28.93 2.60
CA GLY A 148 0.44 -30.19 1.87
C GLY A 148 1.69 -30.23 1.01
N GLY A 149 2.05 -31.42 0.51
CA GLY A 149 3.17 -31.65 -0.40
C GLY A 149 2.99 -30.97 -1.76
N ALA A 150 3.97 -31.13 -2.64
CA ALA A 150 3.86 -30.66 -4.01
C ALA A 150 2.78 -31.45 -4.78
N GLY A 151 2.04 -30.78 -5.66
CA GLY A 151 1.06 -31.42 -6.54
C GLY A 151 -0.28 -31.83 -5.91
N VAL A 152 -0.54 -31.55 -4.63
CA VAL A 152 -1.80 -31.95 -3.95
C VAL A 152 -2.97 -30.98 -4.16
N GLY A 153 -2.88 -30.06 -5.09
CA GLY A 153 -4.00 -29.20 -5.48
C GLY A 153 -4.26 -27.97 -4.61
N LYS A 154 -3.34 -27.56 -3.72
CA LYS A 154 -3.51 -26.36 -2.87
C LYS A 154 -3.86 -25.12 -3.68
N THR A 155 -3.11 -24.85 -4.72
CA THR A 155 -3.32 -23.70 -5.60
C THR A 155 -4.64 -23.80 -6.36
N VAL A 156 -5.01 -25.00 -6.80
CA VAL A 156 -6.28 -25.24 -7.50
C VAL A 156 -7.47 -24.94 -6.59
N ASN A 157 -7.45 -25.41 -5.34
CA ASN A 157 -8.50 -25.11 -4.37
C ASN A 157 -8.61 -23.60 -4.10
N MET A 158 -7.49 -22.91 -3.99
CA MET A 158 -7.47 -21.44 -3.82
C MET A 158 -8.08 -20.75 -5.04
N MET A 159 -7.69 -21.11 -6.24
CA MET A 159 -8.24 -20.51 -7.48
C MET A 159 -9.74 -20.81 -7.64
N LEU A 160 -10.21 -22.01 -7.34
CA LEU A 160 -11.63 -22.35 -7.39
C LEU A 160 -12.46 -21.55 -6.38
N SER A 161 -11.94 -21.33 -5.17
CA SER A 161 -12.65 -20.49 -4.19
C SER A 161 -12.72 -19.02 -4.63
N LEU A 162 -11.68 -18.48 -5.28
CA LEU A 162 -11.66 -17.11 -5.78
C LEU A 162 -12.73 -16.86 -6.84
N ILE A 163 -13.03 -17.83 -7.71
CA ILE A 163 -14.10 -17.72 -8.72
C ILE A 163 -15.45 -17.46 -8.04
N HIS A 164 -15.75 -18.13 -6.94
CA HIS A 164 -17.02 -17.98 -6.23
C HIS A 164 -17.05 -16.75 -5.31
N ILE A 165 -15.93 -16.36 -4.73
CA ILE A 165 -15.86 -15.26 -3.75
C ILE A 165 -15.70 -13.89 -4.44
N SER A 166 -14.84 -13.81 -5.45
CA SER A 166 -14.42 -12.52 -6.01
C SER A 166 -15.02 -12.19 -7.37
N GLU A 167 -15.52 -13.20 -8.12
CA GLU A 167 -16.08 -13.01 -9.47
C GLU A 167 -17.47 -13.65 -9.65
N PRO A 168 -18.44 -13.49 -8.73
CA PRO A 168 -19.74 -14.13 -8.87
C PRO A 168 -20.49 -13.68 -10.13
N THR A 169 -20.29 -12.43 -10.58
CA THR A 169 -20.94 -11.85 -11.75
C THR A 169 -20.43 -12.38 -13.08
N ARG A 170 -19.25 -13.00 -13.12
CA ARG A 170 -18.69 -13.55 -14.36
C ARG A 170 -19.32 -14.88 -14.75
N GLN A 171 -19.97 -15.57 -13.82
CA GLN A 171 -20.70 -16.82 -14.07
C GLN A 171 -22.12 -16.60 -14.60
N GLU A 172 -22.72 -15.42 -14.39
CA GLU A 172 -24.04 -15.09 -14.92
C GLU A 172 -24.06 -14.73 -16.41
N ALA A 173 -22.88 -14.61 -17.03
CA ALA A 173 -22.73 -14.19 -18.44
C ALA A 173 -22.43 -15.34 -19.42
N ILE A 174 -22.61 -16.62 -19.02
CA ILE A 174 -22.44 -17.80 -19.90
C ILE A 174 -23.78 -18.47 -20.17
#